data_86e3f76baaeadbcd44661a08b9359c7c
#
_entry.id   86e3f76baaeadbcd44661a08b9359c7c
#
_cell.length_a   1.000
_cell.length_b   1.000
_cell.length_c   1.000
_cell.angle_alpha   90.00
_cell.angle_beta   90.00
_cell.angle_gamma   90.00
#
_symmetry.space_group_name_H-M   'P 1'
#
loop_
_entity.id
_entity.type
_entity.pdbx_description
1 polymer ?
#
loop_
_entity_poly.entity_id
_entity_poly.type
_entity_poly.pdbx_seq_one_letter_code
_entity_poly.pdbx_strand_id
1 'polypeptide(L)'
;MPHLKEADRKRINSMLAHGNKCCEIAEAVGCDPTTIAKEIKRNRIVSKDASKGQSKVLCKKLDRWPYVCGACKHKRTDCCFLQLKYDPMLAQRKYEARLRNSRKGINPTKEEYDRLVSAIKEGLSIKRSVYASVKASKVGISLPTVYRYISEKRVPISKMDLPHAVTYKKRKAKPKEYDYSDSKIDRSNRTYLDYLSYMKSHINEITVQMDFLGSIKSDSKSILVLILPQIHFILLLAIGKRNSSKVVGVFEGLEKSLGHEKFREIFPSILTDRDPSFSDIRGIEFSAETGAQRTNLFFCDAYKSNQKASVENINKQIRKFFPKGKTVDCYTQEQVAMVAKAMNEAPLRSLDGYTPKEAFITLFGLEAHAKLFGE
;
A
#
# COMPACT_ATOMS: atom_id res chain seq x y z
N MET A 1 26.37 13.45 -23.70
CA MET A 1 26.35 12.78 -25.03
C MET A 1 25.09 11.91 -25.11
N PRO A 2 24.31 11.98 -26.18
CA PRO A 2 23.15 11.13 -26.35
C PRO A 2 23.58 9.65 -26.43
N HIS A 3 22.87 8.78 -25.73
CA HIS A 3 23.12 7.34 -25.79
C HIS A 3 22.56 6.76 -27.09
N LEU A 4 23.30 5.84 -27.72
CA LEU A 4 22.85 5.13 -28.91
C LEU A 4 21.54 4.36 -28.60
N LYS A 5 20.52 4.57 -29.43
CA LYS A 5 19.23 3.89 -29.38
C LYS A 5 19.25 2.61 -30.23
N GLU A 6 18.23 1.81 -30.13
CA GLU A 6 18.08 0.58 -30.93
C GLU A 6 18.09 0.89 -32.44
N ALA A 7 17.41 1.96 -32.84
CA ALA A 7 17.38 2.40 -34.24
C ALA A 7 18.78 2.75 -34.76
N ASP A 8 19.59 3.45 -33.94
CA ASP A 8 20.96 3.81 -34.29
C ASP A 8 21.82 2.56 -34.49
N ARG A 9 21.70 1.57 -33.62
CA ARG A 9 22.40 0.29 -33.71
C ARG A 9 22.03 -0.50 -34.95
N LYS A 10 20.74 -0.50 -35.33
CA LYS A 10 20.27 -1.10 -36.60
C LYS A 10 20.87 -0.38 -37.80
N ARG A 11 20.91 0.96 -37.76
CA ARG A 11 21.52 1.79 -38.82
C ARG A 11 23.03 1.53 -38.95
N ILE A 12 23.74 1.48 -37.83
CA ILE A 12 25.17 1.09 -37.80
C ILE A 12 25.39 -0.26 -38.48
N ASN A 13 24.60 -1.26 -38.16
CA ASN A 13 24.73 -2.60 -38.74
C ASN A 13 24.46 -2.63 -40.26
N SER A 14 23.46 -1.90 -40.75
CA SER A 14 23.16 -1.77 -42.16
C SER A 14 24.34 -1.10 -42.91
N MET A 15 24.83 0.03 -42.45
CA MET A 15 25.93 0.77 -43.04
C MET A 15 27.25 -0.01 -43.02
N LEU A 16 27.52 -0.79 -41.97
CA LEU A 16 28.65 -1.73 -41.89
C LEU A 16 28.60 -2.79 -42.98
N ALA A 17 27.39 -3.31 -43.29
CA ALA A 17 27.20 -4.31 -44.36
C ALA A 17 27.49 -3.73 -45.74
N HIS A 18 27.25 -2.43 -45.95
CA HIS A 18 27.56 -1.71 -47.21
C HIS A 18 29.01 -1.22 -47.29
N GLY A 19 29.81 -1.37 -46.22
CA GLY A 19 31.22 -1.03 -46.22
C GLY A 19 31.51 0.45 -45.99
N ASN A 20 30.59 1.23 -45.46
CA ASN A 20 30.74 2.65 -45.17
C ASN A 20 31.91 2.93 -44.19
N LYS A 21 32.51 4.12 -44.34
CA LYS A 21 33.58 4.59 -43.45
C LYS A 21 33.04 4.96 -42.06
N CYS A 22 33.92 4.95 -41.06
CA CYS A 22 33.54 5.27 -39.68
C CYS A 22 32.92 6.67 -39.53
N CYS A 23 33.50 7.67 -40.22
CA CYS A 23 32.98 9.04 -40.21
C CYS A 23 31.59 9.16 -40.82
N GLU A 24 31.32 8.47 -41.93
CA GLU A 24 30.01 8.47 -42.57
C GLU A 24 28.91 7.87 -41.67
N ILE A 25 29.25 6.79 -40.97
CA ILE A 25 28.31 6.18 -39.99
C ILE A 25 28.13 7.13 -38.80
N ALA A 26 29.14 7.75 -38.32
CA ALA A 26 29.10 8.68 -37.21
C ALA A 26 28.22 9.91 -37.51
N GLU A 27 28.39 10.48 -38.72
CA GLU A 27 27.59 11.59 -39.22
C GLU A 27 26.09 11.17 -39.33
N ALA A 28 25.85 10.02 -39.94
CA ALA A 28 24.48 9.50 -40.11
C ALA A 28 23.75 9.23 -38.77
N VAL A 29 24.48 8.88 -37.72
CA VAL A 29 23.95 8.60 -36.37
C VAL A 29 23.98 9.84 -35.47
N GLY A 30 24.71 10.88 -35.85
CA GLY A 30 24.85 12.11 -35.06
C GLY A 30 25.76 11.94 -33.83
N CYS A 31 26.85 11.19 -33.94
CA CYS A 31 27.77 10.94 -32.85
C CYS A 31 29.26 10.97 -33.31
N ASP A 32 30.18 10.99 -32.35
CA ASP A 32 31.62 10.98 -32.64
C ASP A 32 32.08 9.63 -33.24
N PRO A 33 32.96 9.60 -34.24
CA PRO A 33 33.51 8.39 -34.84
C PRO A 33 34.13 7.42 -33.83
N THR A 34 34.77 7.92 -32.76
CA THR A 34 35.32 7.06 -31.71
C THR A 34 34.24 6.31 -30.93
N THR A 35 33.04 6.88 -30.83
CA THR A 35 31.87 6.22 -30.22
C THR A 35 31.43 5.01 -31.05
N ILE A 36 31.35 5.16 -32.38
CA ILE A 36 31.02 4.06 -33.31
C ILE A 36 32.07 2.96 -33.23
N ALA A 37 33.37 3.33 -33.29
CA ALA A 37 34.46 2.36 -33.18
C ALA A 37 34.44 1.57 -31.88
N LYS A 38 34.21 2.26 -30.74
CA LYS A 38 34.06 1.61 -29.40
C LYS A 38 32.81 0.73 -29.31
N GLU A 39 31.68 1.17 -29.88
CA GLU A 39 30.44 0.39 -29.91
C GLU A 39 30.60 -0.93 -30.63
N ILE A 40 31.20 -0.88 -31.86
CA ILE A 40 31.45 -2.07 -32.67
C ILE A 40 32.44 -3.01 -31.99
N LYS A 41 33.60 -2.52 -31.55
CA LYS A 41 34.63 -3.34 -30.86
C LYS A 41 34.08 -4.05 -29.64
N ARG A 42 33.24 -3.34 -28.83
CA ARG A 42 32.67 -3.87 -27.60
C ARG A 42 31.59 -4.94 -27.83
N ASN A 43 30.85 -4.84 -28.95
CA ASN A 43 29.68 -5.65 -29.20
C ASN A 43 29.82 -6.61 -30.40
N ARG A 44 31.02 -6.77 -30.96
CA ARG A 44 31.31 -7.77 -31.98
C ARG A 44 31.21 -9.19 -31.37
N ILE A 45 30.68 -10.13 -32.12
CA ILE A 45 30.50 -11.53 -31.74
C ILE A 45 30.97 -12.45 -32.87
N VAL A 46 31.29 -13.69 -32.54
CA VAL A 46 31.61 -14.72 -33.52
C VAL A 46 30.37 -15.02 -34.36
N SER A 47 30.52 -15.01 -35.69
CA SER A 47 29.44 -15.40 -36.59
C SER A 47 29.18 -16.90 -36.47
N LYS A 48 27.91 -17.28 -36.35
CA LYS A 48 27.50 -18.68 -36.34
C LYS A 48 27.58 -19.35 -37.73
N ASP A 49 27.73 -18.53 -38.78
CA ASP A 49 27.81 -18.99 -40.17
C ASP A 49 29.23 -19.41 -40.56
N ALA A 50 30.12 -19.54 -39.60
CA ALA A 50 31.48 -20.02 -39.80
C ALA A 50 31.44 -21.48 -40.30
N SER A 51 31.96 -21.73 -41.53
CA SER A 51 32.06 -23.05 -42.12
C SER A 51 32.90 -24.00 -41.28
N LYS A 52 32.54 -25.28 -41.32
CA LYS A 52 33.33 -26.35 -40.65
C LYS A 52 34.78 -26.31 -41.19
N GLY A 53 35.76 -26.08 -40.31
CA GLY A 53 37.17 -26.04 -40.65
C GLY A 53 37.86 -24.70 -40.45
N GLN A 54 37.19 -23.68 -39.93
CA GLN A 54 37.81 -22.40 -39.62
C GLN A 54 38.78 -22.49 -38.42
N SER A 55 39.92 -21.83 -38.55
CA SER A 55 40.90 -21.61 -37.50
C SER A 55 40.23 -20.83 -36.31
N LYS A 56 40.62 -21.16 -35.08
CA LYS A 56 40.29 -20.36 -33.90
C LYS A 56 41.00 -19.03 -33.81
N VAL A 57 41.81 -18.69 -34.82
CA VAL A 57 42.64 -17.49 -34.87
C VAL A 57 41.88 -16.32 -35.47
N LEU A 58 41.99 -15.13 -34.89
CA LEU A 58 41.42 -13.90 -35.42
C LEU A 58 42.23 -13.36 -36.59
N CYS A 59 41.54 -12.85 -37.62
CA CYS A 59 42.16 -12.19 -38.76
C CYS A 59 42.80 -10.84 -38.32
N LYS A 60 44.06 -10.57 -38.67
CA LYS A 60 44.74 -9.29 -38.38
C LYS A 60 44.00 -8.07 -38.94
N LYS A 61 43.21 -8.21 -40.01
CA LYS A 61 42.37 -7.11 -40.54
C LYS A 61 41.31 -6.63 -39.57
N LEU A 62 40.93 -7.44 -38.57
CA LEU A 62 39.93 -7.07 -37.52
C LEU A 62 40.48 -6.12 -36.45
N ASP A 63 41.77 -5.84 -36.47
CA ASP A 63 42.39 -4.80 -35.60
C ASP A 63 42.16 -3.38 -36.14
N ARG A 64 41.79 -3.28 -37.43
CA ARG A 64 41.47 -2.01 -38.12
C ARG A 64 39.99 -1.97 -38.48
N TRP A 65 39.53 -0.77 -38.89
CA TRP A 65 38.18 -0.58 -39.38
C TRP A 65 37.84 -1.56 -40.50
N PRO A 66 36.67 -2.18 -40.54
CA PRO A 66 35.49 -1.97 -39.72
C PRO A 66 35.38 -2.87 -38.46
N TYR A 67 36.45 -3.52 -38.04
CA TYR A 67 36.53 -4.42 -36.87
C TYR A 67 35.62 -5.69 -36.91
N VAL A 68 34.87 -5.86 -38.01
CA VAL A 68 33.95 -6.96 -38.28
C VAL A 68 34.06 -7.42 -39.74
N CYS A 69 33.56 -8.62 -40.04
CA CYS A 69 33.68 -9.23 -41.37
C CYS A 69 32.52 -8.86 -42.34
N GLY A 70 31.70 -7.87 -42.04
CA GLY A 70 30.46 -7.57 -42.80
C GLY A 70 30.74 -7.34 -44.29
N ALA A 71 31.57 -6.38 -44.64
CA ALA A 71 31.92 -6.01 -46.02
C ALA A 71 33.22 -6.65 -46.57
N CYS A 72 33.75 -7.68 -45.91
CA CYS A 72 34.98 -8.32 -46.33
C CYS A 72 34.78 -9.17 -47.59
N LYS A 73 35.50 -8.87 -48.65
CA LYS A 73 35.43 -9.57 -49.96
C LYS A 73 35.76 -11.06 -49.84
N HIS A 74 36.65 -11.46 -48.92
CA HIS A 74 37.09 -12.87 -48.73
C HIS A 74 36.14 -13.66 -47.78
N LYS A 75 35.11 -13.04 -47.26
CA LYS A 75 34.21 -13.66 -46.26
C LYS A 75 33.59 -14.97 -46.73
N ARG A 76 33.25 -15.08 -48.01
CA ARG A 76 32.48 -16.21 -48.57
C ARG A 76 33.34 -17.26 -49.29
N THR A 77 34.56 -16.90 -49.71
CA THR A 77 35.35 -17.79 -50.58
C THR A 77 36.55 -18.39 -49.88
N ASP A 78 37.47 -17.60 -49.35
CA ASP A 78 38.81 -18.08 -48.96
C ASP A 78 39.19 -17.75 -47.51
N CYS A 79 38.23 -17.42 -46.65
CA CYS A 79 38.55 -17.01 -45.30
C CYS A 79 38.64 -18.20 -44.34
N CYS A 80 39.87 -18.50 -43.92
CA CYS A 80 40.16 -19.55 -42.89
C CYS A 80 40.10 -19.04 -41.44
N PHE A 81 39.90 -17.74 -41.23
CA PHE A 81 39.91 -17.12 -39.90
C PHE A 81 38.53 -17.09 -39.23
N LEU A 82 38.55 -16.91 -37.90
CA LEU A 82 37.35 -16.71 -37.12
C LEU A 82 36.63 -15.42 -37.56
N GLN A 83 35.38 -15.55 -37.97
CA GLN A 83 34.60 -14.41 -38.48
C GLN A 83 33.84 -13.71 -37.35
N LEU A 84 33.92 -12.38 -37.32
CA LEU A 84 33.23 -11.53 -36.36
C LEU A 84 32.14 -10.71 -37.07
N LYS A 85 30.97 -10.58 -36.41
CA LYS A 85 29.87 -9.72 -36.86
C LYS A 85 29.41 -8.79 -35.72
N TYR A 86 28.86 -7.66 -36.08
CA TYR A 86 28.12 -6.81 -35.16
C TYR A 86 26.67 -7.22 -35.14
N ASP A 87 26.08 -7.39 -33.93
CA ASP A 87 24.67 -7.72 -33.73
C ASP A 87 24.01 -6.58 -32.96
N PRO A 88 23.13 -5.80 -33.61
CA PRO A 88 22.50 -4.63 -33.01
C PRO A 88 21.57 -5.01 -31.86
N MET A 89 20.86 -6.15 -31.95
CA MET A 89 19.93 -6.61 -30.92
C MET A 89 20.68 -7.07 -29.67
N LEU A 90 21.78 -7.79 -29.87
CA LEU A 90 22.62 -8.21 -28.74
C LEU A 90 23.30 -7.00 -28.07
N ALA A 91 23.75 -6.02 -28.86
CA ALA A 91 24.33 -4.77 -28.36
C ALA A 91 23.31 -4.00 -27.53
N GLN A 92 22.06 -3.90 -27.98
CA GLN A 92 20.95 -3.27 -27.25
C GLN A 92 20.67 -4.00 -25.93
N ARG A 93 20.53 -5.33 -25.96
CA ARG A 93 20.32 -6.13 -24.74
C ARG A 93 21.45 -5.98 -23.72
N LYS A 94 22.71 -5.93 -24.16
CA LYS A 94 23.88 -5.67 -23.29
C LYS A 94 23.85 -4.27 -22.71
N TYR A 95 23.41 -3.28 -23.46
CA TYR A 95 23.24 -1.91 -22.98
C TYR A 95 22.16 -1.82 -21.91
N GLU A 96 20.99 -2.39 -22.17
CA GLU A 96 19.87 -2.43 -21.20
C GLU A 96 20.24 -3.20 -19.93
N ALA A 97 20.95 -4.32 -20.08
CA ALA A 97 21.44 -5.08 -18.93
C ALA A 97 22.43 -4.26 -18.08
N ARG A 98 23.33 -3.48 -18.71
CA ARG A 98 24.23 -2.56 -17.98
C ARG A 98 23.48 -1.47 -17.26
N LEU A 99 22.49 -0.83 -17.91
CA LEU A 99 21.65 0.18 -17.28
C LEU A 99 20.87 -0.40 -16.09
N ARG A 100 20.32 -1.61 -16.25
CA ARG A 100 19.61 -2.31 -15.18
C ARG A 100 20.56 -2.64 -14.03
N ASN A 101 21.76 -3.13 -14.33
CA ASN A 101 22.76 -3.49 -13.31
C ASN A 101 23.36 -2.28 -12.61
N SER A 102 23.57 -1.16 -13.30
CA SER A 102 24.04 0.09 -12.68
C SER A 102 23.04 0.68 -11.68
N ARG A 103 21.76 0.37 -11.88
CA ARG A 103 20.67 0.75 -10.95
C ARG A 103 20.46 -0.27 -9.83
N LYS A 104 21.18 -1.38 -9.83
CA LYS A 104 21.18 -2.38 -8.74
C LYS A 104 22.06 -1.86 -7.62
N GLY A 105 21.50 -1.11 -6.72
CA GLY A 105 22.21 -0.60 -5.56
C GLY A 105 21.23 -0.15 -4.50
N ILE A 106 21.76 0.23 -3.35
CA ILE A 106 21.04 0.97 -2.32
C ILE A 106 21.38 2.43 -2.59
N ASN A 107 20.38 3.25 -2.96
CA ASN A 107 20.57 4.65 -3.28
C ASN A 107 20.81 5.56 -2.05
N PRO A 108 20.19 5.29 -0.88
CA PRO A 108 20.41 6.06 0.34
C PRO A 108 21.86 6.02 0.81
N THR A 109 22.30 7.09 1.45
CA THR A 109 23.55 7.10 2.21
C THR A 109 23.49 6.09 3.36
N LYS A 110 24.65 5.78 3.97
CA LYS A 110 24.68 4.84 5.11
C LYS A 110 23.77 5.30 6.26
N GLU A 111 23.81 6.58 6.58
CA GLU A 111 22.99 7.16 7.66
C GLU A 111 21.50 7.12 7.33
N GLU A 112 21.11 7.42 6.10
CA GLU A 112 19.73 7.31 5.64
C GLU A 112 19.25 5.85 5.63
N TYR A 113 20.12 4.92 5.24
CA TYR A 113 19.85 3.51 5.29
C TYR A 113 19.61 3.02 6.72
N ASP A 114 20.49 3.39 7.65
CA ASP A 114 20.36 3.00 9.06
C ASP A 114 19.08 3.56 9.69
N ARG A 115 18.74 4.83 9.40
CA ARG A 115 17.46 5.44 9.81
C ARG A 115 16.26 4.70 9.22
N LEU A 116 16.31 4.36 7.93
CA LEU A 116 15.23 3.63 7.26
C LEU A 116 15.01 2.25 7.91
N VAL A 117 16.10 1.50 8.11
CA VAL A 117 16.03 0.15 8.69
C VAL A 117 15.52 0.19 10.13
N SER A 118 16.01 1.13 10.95
CA SER A 118 15.57 1.32 12.33
C SER A 118 14.08 1.66 12.39
N ALA A 119 13.63 2.65 11.58
CA ALA A 119 12.23 3.04 11.54
C ALA A 119 11.29 1.90 11.08
N ILE A 120 11.72 1.07 10.13
CA ILE A 120 10.91 -0.08 9.70
C ILE A 120 10.87 -1.14 10.80
N LYS A 121 11.99 -1.48 11.46
CA LYS A 121 12.02 -2.46 12.55
C LYS A 121 11.15 -2.02 13.72
N GLU A 122 11.29 -0.78 14.15
CA GLU A 122 10.46 -0.19 15.19
C GLU A 122 8.97 -0.19 14.81
N GLY A 123 8.65 0.25 13.59
CA GLY A 123 7.28 0.23 13.08
C GLY A 123 6.68 -1.18 13.06
N LEU A 124 7.44 -2.19 12.68
CA LEU A 124 6.99 -3.59 12.68
C LEU A 124 6.75 -4.11 14.11
N SER A 125 7.58 -3.73 15.09
CA SER A 125 7.39 -4.13 16.49
C SER A 125 6.07 -3.63 17.07
N ILE A 126 5.65 -2.43 16.70
CA ILE A 126 4.35 -1.82 17.08
C ILE A 126 3.24 -2.06 16.04
N LYS A 127 3.43 -3.02 15.14
CA LYS A 127 2.47 -3.44 14.10
C LYS A 127 2.05 -2.34 13.12
N ARG A 128 2.87 -1.32 12.97
CA ARG A 128 2.70 -0.21 12.02
C ARG A 128 2.94 -0.70 10.58
N SER A 129 2.32 -0.03 9.60
CA SER A 129 2.54 -0.35 8.19
C SER A 129 3.94 0.07 7.72
N VAL A 130 4.49 -0.62 6.71
CA VAL A 130 5.77 -0.24 6.08
C VAL A 130 5.70 1.20 5.55
N TYR A 131 4.57 1.61 4.98
CA TYR A 131 4.36 2.99 4.51
C TYR A 131 4.56 4.01 5.63
N ALA A 132 3.89 3.82 6.76
CA ALA A 132 3.99 4.72 7.90
C ALA A 132 5.42 4.76 8.48
N SER A 133 6.12 3.62 8.52
CA SER A 133 7.51 3.53 8.97
C SER A 133 8.46 4.27 8.03
N VAL A 134 8.27 4.14 6.72
CA VAL A 134 9.08 4.87 5.71
C VAL A 134 8.85 6.37 5.82
N LYS A 135 7.62 6.82 6.01
CA LYS A 135 7.32 8.25 6.23
C LYS A 135 7.98 8.77 7.51
N ALA A 136 7.93 8.00 8.60
CA ALA A 136 8.57 8.36 9.87
C ALA A 136 10.11 8.46 9.75
N SER A 137 10.74 7.67 8.88
CA SER A 137 12.19 7.73 8.65
C SER A 137 12.67 9.03 8.01
N LYS A 138 11.77 9.80 7.39
CA LYS A 138 12.06 11.03 6.61
C LYS A 138 13.09 10.81 5.49
N VAL A 139 13.28 9.58 5.04
CA VAL A 139 14.16 9.25 3.91
C VAL A 139 13.36 9.34 2.62
N GLY A 140 13.90 10.07 1.63
CA GLY A 140 13.26 10.31 0.34
C GLY A 140 13.26 9.09 -0.58
N ILE A 141 12.74 7.94 -0.11
CA ILE A 141 12.71 6.68 -0.85
C ILE A 141 11.27 6.25 -1.15
N SER A 142 11.05 5.74 -2.35
CA SER A 142 9.72 5.25 -2.74
C SER A 142 9.40 3.90 -2.10
N LEU A 143 8.14 3.70 -1.72
CA LEU A 143 7.67 2.45 -1.12
C LEU A 143 7.96 1.20 -1.98
N PRO A 144 7.77 1.21 -3.32
CA PRO A 144 8.16 0.08 -4.16
C PRO A 144 9.65 -0.27 -4.07
N THR A 145 10.52 0.75 -3.93
CA THR A 145 11.96 0.52 -3.75
C THR A 145 12.27 -0.16 -2.42
N VAL A 146 11.59 0.22 -1.34
CA VAL A 146 11.72 -0.44 -0.03
C VAL A 146 11.32 -1.92 -0.11
N TYR A 147 10.17 -2.22 -0.72
CA TYR A 147 9.74 -3.61 -0.92
C TYR A 147 10.71 -4.40 -1.80
N ARG A 148 11.32 -3.76 -2.80
CA ARG A 148 12.39 -4.37 -3.59
C ARG A 148 13.60 -4.70 -2.72
N TYR A 149 14.06 -3.80 -1.86
CA TYR A 149 15.18 -4.07 -0.94
C TYR A 149 14.89 -5.22 0.02
N ILE A 150 13.68 -5.30 0.55
CA ILE A 150 13.24 -6.44 1.38
C ILE A 150 13.25 -7.73 0.56
N SER A 151 12.72 -7.68 -0.68
CA SER A 151 12.66 -8.84 -1.58
C SER A 151 14.04 -9.36 -1.99
N GLU A 152 14.98 -8.44 -2.24
CA GLU A 152 16.35 -8.72 -2.64
C GLU A 152 17.29 -8.97 -1.43
N LYS A 153 16.73 -9.05 -0.21
CA LYS A 153 17.47 -9.22 1.06
C LYS A 153 18.58 -8.19 1.27
N ARG A 154 18.35 -6.94 0.81
CA ARG A 154 19.29 -5.83 0.97
C ARG A 154 19.13 -5.10 2.30
N VAL A 155 18.06 -5.36 3.02
CA VAL A 155 17.78 -4.89 4.36
C VAL A 155 17.59 -6.10 5.28
N PRO A 156 17.95 -6.02 6.56
CA PRO A 156 17.84 -7.13 7.51
C PRO A 156 16.39 -7.28 8.01
N ILE A 157 15.44 -7.38 7.07
CA ILE A 157 14.01 -7.55 7.27
C ILE A 157 13.55 -8.59 6.27
N SER A 158 12.90 -9.64 6.76
CA SER A 158 12.33 -10.68 5.91
C SER A 158 10.94 -10.31 5.41
N LYS A 159 10.54 -10.88 4.27
CA LYS A 159 9.13 -10.82 3.84
C LYS A 159 8.17 -11.41 4.86
N MET A 160 8.62 -12.36 5.66
CA MET A 160 7.81 -13.03 6.71
C MET A 160 7.53 -12.10 7.90
N ASP A 161 8.35 -11.08 8.12
CA ASP A 161 8.17 -10.10 9.18
C ASP A 161 7.06 -9.07 8.85
N LEU A 162 6.63 -9.04 7.58
CA LEU A 162 5.63 -8.09 7.12
C LEU A 162 4.21 -8.48 7.60
N PRO A 163 3.36 -7.52 7.96
CA PRO A 163 2.02 -7.78 8.55
C PRO A 163 1.08 -8.62 7.70
N HIS A 164 1.31 -8.71 6.39
CA HIS A 164 0.46 -9.45 5.44
C HIS A 164 1.26 -10.47 4.63
N ALA A 165 2.35 -11.01 5.18
CA ALA A 165 3.23 -11.95 4.50
C ALA A 165 2.52 -13.24 4.09
N VAL A 166 1.58 -13.71 4.89
CA VAL A 166 0.83 -14.93 4.65
C VAL A 166 -0.66 -14.65 4.63
N THR A 167 -1.32 -14.96 3.53
CA THR A 167 -2.78 -14.94 3.41
C THR A 167 -3.30 -16.34 3.17
N TYR A 168 -4.13 -16.83 4.07
CA TYR A 168 -4.78 -18.13 3.91
C TYR A 168 -6.02 -17.99 3.04
N LYS A 169 -6.23 -18.92 2.10
CA LYS A 169 -7.53 -19.02 1.39
C LYS A 169 -8.61 -19.30 2.42
N LYS A 170 -9.65 -18.48 2.40
CA LYS A 170 -10.86 -18.74 3.22
C LYS A 170 -11.42 -20.10 2.81
N ARG A 171 -11.63 -21.01 3.77
CA ARG A 171 -12.43 -22.20 3.52
C ARG A 171 -13.82 -21.77 3.10
N LYS A 172 -14.37 -22.38 2.03
CA LYS A 172 -15.78 -22.19 1.66
C LYS A 172 -16.63 -22.71 2.83
N ALA A 173 -17.16 -21.82 3.64
CA ALA A 173 -18.15 -22.18 4.63
C ALA A 173 -19.45 -22.51 3.91
N LYS A 174 -20.13 -23.60 4.29
CA LYS A 174 -21.52 -23.82 3.86
C LYS A 174 -22.34 -22.64 4.37
N PRO A 175 -23.29 -22.11 3.57
CA PRO A 175 -24.23 -21.11 4.05
C PRO A 175 -24.91 -21.68 5.32
N LYS A 176 -24.80 -20.99 6.43
CA LYS A 176 -25.63 -21.30 7.59
C LYS A 176 -26.97 -20.60 7.36
N GLU A 177 -28.04 -21.35 7.24
CA GLU A 177 -29.35 -20.80 7.39
C GLU A 177 -29.46 -20.34 8.85
N TYR A 178 -29.50 -19.06 9.06
CA TYR A 178 -29.84 -18.46 10.33
C TYR A 178 -31.29 -18.07 10.26
N ASP A 179 -32.08 -18.73 11.09
CA ASP A 179 -33.46 -18.33 11.35
C ASP A 179 -33.42 -16.97 12.07
N TYR A 180 -33.70 -15.93 11.32
CA TYR A 180 -33.84 -14.58 11.87
C TYR A 180 -35.25 -14.44 12.36
N SER A 181 -35.50 -14.76 13.62
CA SER A 181 -36.62 -14.17 14.33
C SER A 181 -36.35 -12.66 14.32
N ASP A 182 -37.07 -11.94 13.47
CA ASP A 182 -37.05 -10.49 13.41
C ASP A 182 -37.31 -9.98 14.84
N SER A 183 -36.30 -9.42 15.45
CA SER A 183 -36.43 -8.82 16.76
C SER A 183 -37.52 -7.75 16.67
N LYS A 184 -38.39 -7.69 17.67
CA LYS A 184 -39.50 -6.72 17.82
C LYS A 184 -39.09 -5.25 17.89
N ILE A 185 -37.92 -4.95 17.32
CA ILE A 185 -37.36 -3.60 17.32
C ILE A 185 -37.85 -2.89 16.08
N ASP A 186 -38.60 -1.82 16.30
CA ASP A 186 -39.02 -0.93 15.21
C ASP A 186 -37.83 -0.15 14.64
N ARG A 187 -37.46 -0.48 13.39
CA ARG A 187 -36.40 0.18 12.62
C ARG A 187 -37.01 1.00 11.47
N SER A 188 -38.27 1.36 11.52
CA SER A 188 -38.93 2.20 10.53
C SER A 188 -38.18 3.51 10.40
N ASN A 189 -37.96 3.97 9.16
CA ASN A 189 -37.21 5.20 8.80
C ASN A 189 -35.73 5.18 9.22
N ARG A 190 -35.14 3.99 9.51
CA ARG A 190 -33.72 3.82 9.88
C ARG A 190 -33.03 2.71 9.10
N THR A 191 -33.59 2.39 7.93
CA THR A 191 -32.99 1.41 7.02
C THR A 191 -31.77 1.97 6.32
N TYR A 192 -31.01 1.13 5.64
CA TYR A 192 -29.90 1.60 4.81
C TYR A 192 -30.36 2.52 3.65
N LEU A 193 -31.57 2.32 3.15
CA LEU A 193 -32.14 3.24 2.13
C LEU A 193 -32.44 4.63 2.73
N ASP A 194 -32.96 4.67 3.95
CA ASP A 194 -33.19 5.92 4.67
C ASP A 194 -31.87 6.65 4.95
N TYR A 195 -30.84 5.90 5.33
CA TYR A 195 -29.47 6.41 5.45
C TYR A 195 -28.98 7.06 4.15
N LEU A 196 -29.15 6.37 3.01
CA LEU A 196 -28.74 6.93 1.72
C LEU A 196 -29.52 8.20 1.35
N SER A 197 -30.79 8.25 1.69
CA SER A 197 -31.63 9.42 1.49
C SER A 197 -31.21 10.58 2.39
N TYR A 198 -30.91 10.28 3.66
CA TYR A 198 -30.36 11.24 4.62
C TYR A 198 -29.04 11.86 4.13
N MET A 199 -28.08 11.03 3.70
CA MET A 199 -26.80 11.48 3.22
C MET A 199 -26.87 12.32 1.95
N LYS A 200 -27.89 12.15 1.10
CA LYS A 200 -28.11 13.02 -0.07
C LYS A 200 -28.47 14.44 0.33
N SER A 201 -29.20 14.63 1.40
CA SER A 201 -29.58 15.95 1.93
C SER A 201 -28.53 16.55 2.88
N HIS A 202 -27.59 15.73 3.37
CA HIS A 202 -26.55 16.10 4.33
C HIS A 202 -25.16 15.73 3.83
N ILE A 203 -24.81 16.18 2.61
CA ILE A 203 -23.59 15.78 1.86
C ILE A 203 -22.30 16.10 2.65
N ASN A 204 -22.30 17.12 3.46
CA ASN A 204 -21.12 17.57 4.22
C ASN A 204 -21.00 16.90 5.60
N GLU A 205 -21.97 16.09 6.01
CA GLU A 205 -21.91 15.42 7.30
C GLU A 205 -21.03 14.17 7.26
N ILE A 206 -20.37 13.94 8.36
CA ILE A 206 -19.54 12.75 8.55
C ILE A 206 -20.44 11.61 9.07
N THR A 207 -20.35 10.44 8.46
CA THR A 207 -20.98 9.24 8.99
C THR A 207 -20.02 8.49 9.89
N VAL A 208 -20.47 8.11 11.07
CA VAL A 208 -19.75 7.19 11.94
C VAL A 208 -20.22 5.77 11.68
N GLN A 209 -19.31 4.84 11.47
CA GLN A 209 -19.63 3.42 11.43
C GLN A 209 -19.35 2.79 12.79
N MET A 210 -20.32 2.06 13.32
CA MET A 210 -20.24 1.42 14.63
C MET A 210 -20.29 -0.10 14.50
N ASP A 211 -19.45 -0.79 15.26
CA ASP A 211 -19.39 -2.25 15.30
C ASP A 211 -18.80 -2.75 16.61
N PHE A 212 -19.01 -4.03 16.93
CA PHE A 212 -18.27 -4.70 17.99
C PHE A 212 -17.10 -5.50 17.44
N LEU A 213 -15.95 -5.36 18.07
CA LEU A 213 -14.88 -6.30 17.86
C LEU A 213 -15.25 -7.62 18.54
N GLY A 214 -15.63 -8.64 17.72
CA GLY A 214 -16.05 -9.95 18.25
C GLY A 214 -14.99 -10.55 19.18
N SER A 215 -15.39 -10.95 20.37
CA SER A 215 -14.65 -11.63 21.42
C SER A 215 -15.03 -13.12 21.51
N ILE A 216 -14.49 -13.86 22.45
CA ILE A 216 -14.96 -15.20 22.77
C ILE A 216 -16.26 -15.12 23.59
N LYS A 217 -17.07 -16.17 23.52
CA LYS A 217 -18.39 -16.15 24.17
C LYS A 217 -18.35 -16.01 25.70
N SER A 218 -17.21 -16.41 26.32
CA SER A 218 -17.01 -16.34 27.77
C SER A 218 -16.54 -14.96 28.25
N ASP A 219 -16.19 -14.03 27.35
CA ASP A 219 -15.70 -12.73 27.76
C ASP A 219 -16.78 -11.90 28.47
N SER A 220 -16.36 -11.27 29.55
CA SER A 220 -17.16 -10.31 30.31
C SER A 220 -17.07 -8.88 29.75
N LYS A 221 -16.08 -8.63 28.88
CA LYS A 221 -15.86 -7.36 28.20
C LYS A 221 -16.04 -7.49 26.68
N SER A 222 -16.28 -6.35 26.05
CA SER A 222 -16.32 -6.21 24.59
C SER A 222 -15.69 -4.87 24.20
N ILE A 223 -15.17 -4.78 23.00
CA ILE A 223 -14.63 -3.52 22.48
C ILE A 223 -15.62 -2.98 21.46
N LEU A 224 -16.18 -1.81 21.76
CA LEU A 224 -16.98 -1.03 20.82
C LEU A 224 -16.02 -0.23 19.92
N VAL A 225 -16.23 -0.32 18.61
CA VAL A 225 -15.44 0.36 17.58
C VAL A 225 -16.30 1.42 16.94
N LEU A 226 -15.88 2.66 17.02
CA LEU A 226 -16.42 3.79 16.26
C LEU A 226 -15.37 4.24 15.27
N ILE A 227 -15.74 4.37 14.01
CA ILE A 227 -14.84 4.86 12.96
C ILE A 227 -15.52 6.00 12.19
N LEU A 228 -14.76 7.04 11.90
CA LEU A 228 -15.08 8.09 10.94
C LEU A 228 -14.40 7.73 9.61
N PRO A 229 -15.11 7.10 8.66
CA PRO A 229 -14.49 6.53 7.46
C PRO A 229 -13.78 7.55 6.58
N GLN A 230 -14.29 8.76 6.50
CA GLN A 230 -13.77 9.83 5.63
C GLN A 230 -12.33 10.22 5.99
N ILE A 231 -12.00 10.15 7.28
CA ILE A 231 -10.68 10.51 7.82
C ILE A 231 -9.96 9.31 8.46
N HIS A 232 -10.54 8.12 8.38
CA HIS A 232 -10.02 6.88 8.99
C HIS A 232 -9.76 6.97 10.50
N PHE A 233 -10.36 7.94 11.19
CA PHE A 233 -10.20 8.13 12.63
C PHE A 233 -11.00 7.07 13.39
N ILE A 234 -10.39 6.47 14.40
CA ILE A 234 -10.99 5.40 15.19
C ILE A 234 -11.03 5.75 16.67
N LEU A 235 -12.13 5.34 17.31
CA LEU A 235 -12.27 5.33 18.76
C LEU A 235 -12.58 3.89 19.19
N LEU A 236 -11.84 3.40 20.19
CA LEU A 236 -11.98 2.07 20.75
C LEU A 236 -12.37 2.19 22.23
N LEU A 237 -13.49 1.59 22.58
CA LEU A 237 -14.05 1.70 23.91
C LEU A 237 -14.25 0.30 24.50
N ALA A 238 -13.54 0.00 25.59
CA ALA A 238 -13.78 -1.22 26.35
C ALA A 238 -15.04 -1.05 27.18
N ILE A 239 -16.05 -1.83 26.89
CA ILE A 239 -17.29 -1.87 27.67
C ILE A 239 -17.43 -3.25 28.32
N GLY A 240 -18.30 -3.36 29.31
CA GLY A 240 -18.65 -4.66 29.90
C GLY A 240 -19.32 -5.59 28.89
N LYS A 241 -20.02 -6.61 29.37
CA LYS A 241 -20.79 -7.50 28.53
C LYS A 241 -21.72 -6.70 27.62
N ARG A 242 -21.82 -7.12 26.35
CA ARG A 242 -22.67 -6.47 25.34
C ARG A 242 -24.10 -6.32 25.83
N ASN A 243 -24.53 -5.08 25.95
CA ASN A 243 -25.90 -4.72 26.38
C ASN A 243 -26.19 -3.31 25.82
N SER A 244 -27.46 -3.07 25.49
CA SER A 244 -27.93 -1.79 24.97
C SER A 244 -27.70 -0.63 25.98
N SER A 245 -27.98 -0.86 27.26
CA SER A 245 -27.74 0.17 28.30
C SER A 245 -26.27 0.58 28.42
N LYS A 246 -25.32 -0.35 28.20
CA LYS A 246 -23.88 -0.03 28.19
C LYS A 246 -23.47 0.79 26.97
N VAL A 247 -24.09 0.52 25.82
CA VAL A 247 -23.87 1.34 24.62
C VAL A 247 -24.41 2.75 24.83
N VAL A 248 -25.63 2.89 25.36
CA VAL A 248 -26.21 4.20 25.70
C VAL A 248 -25.29 4.96 26.67
N GLY A 249 -24.82 4.31 27.73
CA GLY A 249 -23.90 4.94 28.69
C GLY A 249 -22.59 5.43 28.07
N VAL A 250 -22.10 4.76 27.00
CA VAL A 250 -20.95 5.27 26.25
C VAL A 250 -21.28 6.59 25.55
N PHE A 251 -22.43 6.68 24.90
CA PHE A 251 -22.87 7.90 24.20
C PHE A 251 -23.14 9.06 25.18
N GLU A 252 -23.71 8.76 26.34
CA GLU A 252 -23.88 9.74 27.43
C GLU A 252 -22.51 10.26 27.93
N GLY A 253 -21.56 9.36 28.14
CA GLY A 253 -20.20 9.74 28.55
C GLY A 253 -19.50 10.60 27.52
N LEU A 254 -19.60 10.25 26.23
CA LEU A 254 -19.03 11.04 25.13
C LEU A 254 -19.69 12.42 25.01
N GLU A 255 -21.02 12.49 25.12
CA GLU A 255 -21.75 13.76 25.09
C GLU A 255 -21.39 14.65 26.26
N LYS A 256 -21.34 14.09 27.47
CA LYS A 256 -20.93 14.83 28.67
C LYS A 256 -19.51 15.39 28.56
N SER A 257 -18.60 14.65 27.96
CA SER A 257 -17.21 15.06 27.76
C SER A 257 -17.07 16.16 26.69
N LEU A 258 -17.76 16.01 25.56
CA LEU A 258 -17.65 16.94 24.42
C LEU A 258 -18.55 18.16 24.54
N GLY A 259 -19.71 18.00 25.17
CA GLY A 259 -20.85 18.89 25.10
C GLY A 259 -21.76 18.54 23.91
N HIS A 260 -23.06 18.87 24.03
CA HIS A 260 -24.10 18.47 23.07
C HIS A 260 -23.80 18.89 21.61
N GLU A 261 -23.47 20.16 21.41
CA GLU A 261 -23.18 20.71 20.07
C GLU A 261 -21.99 20.03 19.40
N LYS A 262 -20.89 19.87 20.14
CA LYS A 262 -19.68 19.22 19.60
C LYS A 262 -19.87 17.74 19.37
N PHE A 263 -20.69 17.08 20.22
CA PHE A 263 -21.07 15.70 19.98
C PHE A 263 -21.83 15.55 18.65
N ARG A 264 -22.84 16.41 18.38
CA ARG A 264 -23.60 16.39 17.12
C ARG A 264 -22.74 16.65 15.90
N GLU A 265 -21.77 17.53 16.03
CA GLU A 265 -20.82 17.82 14.93
C GLU A 265 -19.97 16.61 14.56
N ILE A 266 -19.50 15.84 15.55
CA ILE A 266 -18.62 14.68 15.34
C ILE A 266 -19.42 13.42 14.99
N PHE A 267 -20.59 13.23 15.60
CA PHE A 267 -21.44 12.04 15.48
C PHE A 267 -22.84 12.35 14.92
N PRO A 268 -22.98 13.07 13.79
CA PRO A 268 -24.30 13.49 13.29
C PRO A 268 -25.15 12.30 12.81
N SER A 269 -24.51 11.26 12.29
CA SER A 269 -25.16 10.02 11.87
C SER A 269 -24.30 8.80 12.16
N ILE A 270 -24.92 7.72 12.61
CA ILE A 270 -24.28 6.46 12.96
C ILE A 270 -24.87 5.34 12.13
N LEU A 271 -24.02 4.60 11.43
CA LEU A 271 -24.41 3.40 10.68
C LEU A 271 -23.90 2.14 11.39
N THR A 272 -24.80 1.24 11.73
CA THR A 272 -24.47 0.00 12.46
C THR A 272 -25.14 -1.23 11.86
N ASP A 273 -24.80 -2.42 12.37
CA ASP A 273 -25.54 -3.64 12.05
C ASP A 273 -26.77 -3.83 12.98
N ARG A 274 -27.44 -4.95 12.81
CA ARG A 274 -28.63 -5.30 13.60
C ARG A 274 -28.31 -6.07 14.90
N ASP A 275 -27.09 -5.83 15.50
CA ASP A 275 -26.76 -6.46 16.78
C ASP A 275 -27.77 -6.03 17.87
N PRO A 276 -28.29 -6.96 18.69
CA PRO A 276 -29.25 -6.65 19.77
C PRO A 276 -28.74 -5.59 20.77
N SER A 277 -27.44 -5.43 20.90
CA SER A 277 -26.84 -4.38 21.75
C SER A 277 -27.11 -2.95 21.27
N PHE A 278 -27.54 -2.78 20.01
CA PHE A 278 -27.94 -1.49 19.44
C PHE A 278 -29.46 -1.30 19.39
N SER A 279 -30.22 -2.04 20.23
CA SER A 279 -31.66 -2.04 20.23
C SER A 279 -32.31 -0.81 20.87
N ASP A 280 -31.62 -0.17 21.79
CA ASP A 280 -32.12 1.06 22.43
C ASP A 280 -31.82 2.29 21.55
N ILE A 281 -32.62 2.41 20.51
CA ILE A 281 -32.49 3.47 19.50
C ILE A 281 -32.67 4.83 20.17
N ARG A 282 -33.69 4.97 21.01
CA ARG A 282 -34.01 6.25 21.67
C ARG A 282 -32.90 6.68 22.62
N GLY A 283 -32.36 5.74 23.40
CA GLY A 283 -31.23 6.03 24.30
C GLY A 283 -29.96 6.44 23.55
N ILE A 284 -29.75 5.93 22.31
CA ILE A 284 -28.61 6.34 21.49
C ILE A 284 -28.85 7.70 20.82
N GLU A 285 -30.04 7.94 20.26
CA GLU A 285 -30.35 9.13 19.49
C GLU A 285 -30.62 10.38 20.33
N PHE A 286 -31.10 10.24 21.56
CA PHE A 286 -31.50 11.37 22.38
C PHE A 286 -30.66 11.46 23.67
N SER A 287 -30.37 12.69 24.08
CA SER A 287 -29.69 12.97 25.35
C SER A 287 -30.61 12.69 26.53
N ALA A 288 -30.09 11.98 27.53
CA ALA A 288 -30.83 11.76 28.78
C ALA A 288 -30.97 13.05 29.62
N GLU A 289 -30.01 13.98 29.50
CA GLU A 289 -30.02 15.24 30.27
C GLU A 289 -30.95 16.30 29.66
N THR A 290 -30.87 16.48 28.35
CA THR A 290 -31.59 17.59 27.67
C THR A 290 -32.85 17.12 26.94
N GLY A 291 -33.02 15.83 26.70
CA GLY A 291 -34.07 15.28 25.84
C GLY A 291 -33.89 15.64 24.34
N ALA A 292 -32.84 16.37 23.98
CA ALA A 292 -32.57 16.79 22.61
C ALA A 292 -31.96 15.65 21.79
N GLN A 293 -32.22 15.66 20.48
CA GLN A 293 -31.63 14.69 19.56
C GLN A 293 -30.14 14.99 19.35
N ARG A 294 -29.27 14.00 19.65
CA ARG A 294 -27.81 14.12 19.53
C ARG A 294 -27.23 13.44 18.30
N THR A 295 -27.92 12.45 17.71
CA THR A 295 -27.45 11.73 16.53
C THR A 295 -28.62 11.09 15.78
N ASN A 296 -28.37 10.57 14.57
CA ASN A 296 -29.31 9.74 13.81
C ASN A 296 -28.72 8.34 13.66
N LEU A 297 -29.47 7.33 14.03
CA LEU A 297 -29.03 5.93 14.00
C LEU A 297 -29.63 5.20 12.79
N PHE A 298 -28.79 4.59 11.96
CA PHE A 298 -29.21 3.81 10.81
C PHE A 298 -28.65 2.39 10.87
N PHE A 299 -29.38 1.45 10.27
CA PHE A 299 -29.05 0.03 10.27
C PHE A 299 -28.74 -0.49 8.87
N CYS A 300 -27.64 -1.22 8.75
CA CYS A 300 -27.34 -1.97 7.53
C CYS A 300 -28.36 -3.07 7.29
N ASP A 301 -28.53 -3.46 6.04
CA ASP A 301 -29.30 -4.63 5.68
C ASP A 301 -28.62 -5.91 6.23
N ALA A 302 -29.42 -6.91 6.52
CA ALA A 302 -28.92 -8.20 6.94
C ALA A 302 -28.01 -8.80 5.86
N TYR A 303 -26.88 -9.37 6.26
CA TYR A 303 -25.89 -10.02 5.39
C TYR A 303 -25.21 -9.14 4.32
N LYS A 304 -25.41 -7.85 4.32
CA LYS A 304 -24.74 -6.92 3.38
C LYS A 304 -23.53 -6.23 4.03
N SER A 305 -22.46 -7.00 4.26
CA SER A 305 -21.23 -6.50 4.88
C SER A 305 -20.54 -5.36 4.09
N ASN A 306 -20.79 -5.27 2.78
CA ASN A 306 -20.26 -4.20 1.94
C ASN A 306 -20.80 -2.80 2.32
N GLN A 307 -21.94 -2.70 2.99
CA GLN A 307 -22.53 -1.43 3.43
C GLN A 307 -21.71 -0.76 4.55
N LYS A 308 -20.89 -1.53 5.29
CA LYS A 308 -19.94 -1.00 6.29
C LYS A 308 -18.51 -1.53 6.09
N ALA A 309 -18.04 -1.50 4.85
CA ALA A 309 -16.73 -2.02 4.47
C ALA A 309 -15.56 -1.34 5.22
N SER A 310 -15.70 -0.07 5.59
CA SER A 310 -14.65 0.68 6.28
C SER A 310 -14.40 0.11 7.68
N VAL A 311 -15.44 -0.13 8.48
CA VAL A 311 -15.27 -0.72 9.82
C VAL A 311 -14.77 -2.16 9.74
N GLU A 312 -15.16 -2.92 8.71
CA GLU A 312 -14.62 -4.27 8.53
C GLU A 312 -13.12 -4.28 8.22
N ASN A 313 -12.66 -3.33 7.39
CA ASN A 313 -11.24 -3.19 7.08
C ASN A 313 -10.42 -2.74 8.29
N ILE A 314 -10.96 -1.82 9.08
CA ILE A 314 -10.33 -1.39 10.34
C ILE A 314 -10.32 -2.54 11.35
N ASN A 315 -11.40 -3.29 11.48
CA ASN A 315 -11.45 -4.46 12.35
C ASN A 315 -10.35 -5.48 12.01
N LYS A 316 -10.00 -5.67 10.72
CA LYS A 316 -8.86 -6.52 10.34
C LYS A 316 -7.51 -5.96 10.85
N GLN A 317 -7.36 -4.64 10.93
CA GLN A 317 -6.14 -4.01 11.47
C GLN A 317 -6.12 -4.10 13.00
N ILE A 318 -7.24 -3.81 13.66
CA ILE A 318 -7.40 -3.94 15.11
C ILE A 318 -7.12 -5.38 15.58
N ARG A 319 -7.46 -6.38 14.75
CA ARG A 319 -7.18 -7.79 15.01
C ARG A 319 -5.70 -8.16 15.08
N LYS A 320 -4.81 -7.31 14.65
CA LYS A 320 -3.37 -7.49 14.88
C LYS A 320 -3.00 -7.29 16.36
N PHE A 321 -3.77 -6.46 17.07
CA PHE A 321 -3.59 -6.18 18.49
C PHE A 321 -4.46 -7.08 19.36
N PHE A 322 -5.71 -7.29 18.96
CA PHE A 322 -6.70 -8.14 19.63
C PHE A 322 -7.07 -9.35 18.75
N PRO A 323 -6.25 -10.42 18.73
CA PRO A 323 -6.45 -11.56 17.81
C PRO A 323 -7.79 -12.28 18.07
N LYS A 324 -8.43 -12.71 16.98
CA LYS A 324 -9.68 -13.48 17.07
C LYS A 324 -9.44 -14.78 17.83
N GLY A 325 -10.37 -15.12 18.74
CA GLY A 325 -10.29 -16.33 19.54
C GLY A 325 -9.42 -16.22 20.81
N LYS A 326 -8.92 -15.01 21.09
CA LYS A 326 -8.30 -14.67 22.39
C LYS A 326 -9.25 -13.80 23.19
N THR A 327 -9.20 -13.93 24.53
CA THR A 327 -9.99 -13.10 25.45
C THR A 327 -9.57 -11.64 25.36
N VAL A 328 -10.58 -10.75 25.49
CA VAL A 328 -10.36 -9.30 25.60
C VAL A 328 -10.46 -8.82 27.06
N ASP A 329 -10.81 -9.69 28.00
CA ASP A 329 -11.00 -9.35 29.42
C ASP A 329 -9.71 -8.89 30.10
N CYS A 330 -8.55 -9.33 29.60
CA CYS A 330 -7.24 -8.95 30.12
C CYS A 330 -6.82 -7.52 29.79
N TYR A 331 -7.53 -6.83 28.89
CA TYR A 331 -7.16 -5.47 28.49
C TYR A 331 -7.92 -4.42 29.31
N THR A 332 -7.21 -3.37 29.73
CA THR A 332 -7.82 -2.18 30.37
C THR A 332 -8.30 -1.20 29.31
N GLN A 333 -9.11 -0.20 29.70
CA GLN A 333 -9.54 0.87 28.80
C GLN A 333 -8.36 1.65 28.25
N GLU A 334 -7.35 1.92 29.10
CA GLU A 334 -6.13 2.65 28.72
C GLU A 334 -5.36 1.90 27.62
N GLN A 335 -5.21 0.57 27.76
CA GLN A 335 -4.52 -0.26 26.77
C GLN A 335 -5.29 -0.27 25.43
N VAL A 336 -6.61 -0.31 25.49
CA VAL A 336 -7.46 -0.24 24.29
C VAL A 336 -7.36 1.14 23.63
N ALA A 337 -7.36 2.22 24.43
CA ALA A 337 -7.18 3.59 23.94
C ALA A 337 -5.78 3.81 23.34
N MET A 338 -4.72 3.22 23.94
CA MET A 338 -3.36 3.27 23.37
C MET A 338 -3.30 2.66 21.95
N VAL A 339 -4.03 1.57 21.69
CA VAL A 339 -4.11 0.99 20.34
C VAL A 339 -4.80 1.97 19.39
N ALA A 340 -5.89 2.60 19.80
CA ALA A 340 -6.58 3.62 19.00
C ALA A 340 -5.65 4.80 18.68
N LYS A 341 -4.94 5.33 19.69
CA LYS A 341 -3.94 6.41 19.51
C LYS A 341 -2.85 6.01 18.52
N ALA A 342 -2.24 4.83 18.70
CA ALA A 342 -1.18 4.34 17.82
C ALA A 342 -1.66 4.18 16.35
N MET A 343 -2.92 3.79 16.13
CA MET A 343 -3.51 3.70 14.80
C MET A 343 -3.83 5.09 14.23
N ASN A 344 -4.35 6.01 15.04
CA ASN A 344 -4.68 7.37 14.62
C ASN A 344 -3.43 8.24 14.35
N GLU A 345 -2.28 7.90 14.91
CA GLU A 345 -0.99 8.57 14.70
C GLU A 345 -0.17 7.98 13.54
N ALA A 346 -0.68 6.93 12.89
CA ALA A 346 0.00 6.33 11.77
C ALA A 346 -0.34 7.09 10.47
N PRO A 347 0.65 7.63 9.72
CA PRO A 347 0.41 8.26 8.43
C PRO A 347 -0.24 7.30 7.45
N LEU A 348 -1.26 7.77 6.73
CA LEU A 348 -1.99 6.99 5.74
C LEU A 348 -1.78 7.53 4.33
N ARG A 349 -1.65 6.60 3.37
CA ARG A 349 -1.54 6.97 1.96
C ARG A 349 -2.85 7.59 1.43
N SER A 350 -4.00 7.15 1.93
CA SER A 350 -5.31 7.68 1.58
C SER A 350 -5.56 9.10 2.06
N LEU A 351 -4.74 9.58 3.01
CA LEU A 351 -4.74 10.94 3.52
C LEU A 351 -3.47 11.72 3.08
N ASP A 352 -2.88 11.38 1.93
CA ASP A 352 -1.68 12.00 1.36
C ASP A 352 -0.48 12.05 2.33
N GLY A 353 -0.48 11.14 3.30
CA GLY A 353 0.56 11.02 4.31
C GLY A 353 0.27 11.76 5.61
N TYR A 354 -0.89 12.39 5.73
CA TYR A 354 -1.39 12.87 7.02
C TYR A 354 -1.87 11.72 7.88
N THR A 355 -1.93 11.94 9.17
CA THR A 355 -2.46 10.99 10.14
C THR A 355 -3.97 11.21 10.33
N PRO A 356 -4.75 10.18 10.70
CA PRO A 356 -6.15 10.36 11.11
C PRO A 356 -6.33 11.39 12.24
N LYS A 357 -5.37 11.46 13.17
CA LYS A 357 -5.33 12.45 14.25
C LYS A 357 -5.25 13.88 13.72
N GLU A 358 -4.31 14.14 12.80
CA GLU A 358 -4.19 15.46 12.16
C GLU A 358 -5.45 15.85 11.40
N ALA A 359 -6.03 14.91 10.63
CA ALA A 359 -7.27 15.13 9.91
C ALA A 359 -8.44 15.42 10.88
N PHE A 360 -8.54 14.70 11.99
CA PHE A 360 -9.55 14.95 13.03
C PHE A 360 -9.39 16.33 13.67
N ILE A 361 -8.17 16.69 14.07
CA ILE A 361 -7.88 17.99 14.68
C ILE A 361 -8.20 19.14 13.71
N THR A 362 -7.92 18.97 12.43
CA THR A 362 -8.23 19.98 11.40
C THR A 362 -9.74 20.22 11.27
N LEU A 363 -10.55 19.16 11.40
CA LEU A 363 -12.01 19.27 11.25
C LEU A 363 -12.71 19.72 12.55
N PHE A 364 -12.30 19.15 13.69
CA PHE A 364 -13.06 19.27 14.94
C PHE A 364 -12.31 20.01 16.07
N GLY A 365 -11.03 20.31 15.85
CA GLY A 365 -10.19 21.00 16.82
C GLY A 365 -9.46 20.09 17.80
N LEU A 366 -8.38 20.62 18.38
CA LEU A 366 -7.53 19.92 19.33
C LEU A 366 -8.26 19.59 20.63
N GLU A 367 -9.09 20.50 21.12
CA GLU A 367 -9.87 20.32 22.36
C GLU A 367 -10.81 19.12 22.28
N ALA A 368 -11.51 18.95 21.13
CA ALA A 368 -12.37 17.80 20.91
C ALA A 368 -11.57 16.49 20.93
N HIS A 369 -10.38 16.48 20.33
CA HIS A 369 -9.49 15.32 20.37
C HIS A 369 -9.06 14.99 21.80
N ALA A 370 -8.62 15.98 22.56
CA ALA A 370 -8.20 15.82 23.95
C ALA A 370 -9.34 15.24 24.82
N LYS A 371 -10.55 15.79 24.69
CA LYS A 371 -11.74 15.30 25.41
C LYS A 371 -12.09 13.85 25.09
N LEU A 372 -11.91 13.40 23.82
CA LEU A 372 -12.19 12.01 23.44
C LEU A 372 -11.21 11.00 24.05
N PHE A 373 -9.98 11.42 24.34
CA PHE A 373 -8.95 10.55 24.91
C PHE A 373 -8.62 10.83 26.37
N GLY A 374 -9.33 11.79 27.01
CA GLY A 374 -9.12 12.16 28.41
C GLY A 374 -7.76 12.83 28.66
N GLU A 375 -7.32 13.66 27.72
CA GLU A 375 -6.05 14.42 27.76
C GLU A 375 -6.29 15.86 28.18
#